data_a80537ab8ef3e9dc16d65394028c8377
#
_entry.id   a80537ab8ef3e9dc16d65394028c8377
#
_cell.length_a   1.000
_cell.length_b   1.000
_cell.length_c   1.000
_cell.angle_alpha   90.00
_cell.angle_beta   90.00
_cell.angle_gamma   90.00
#
_symmetry.space_group_name_H-M   'P 1'
#
loop_
_entity.id
_entity.type
_entity.pdbx_description
1 polymer ?
#
loop_
_entity_poly.entity_id
_entity_poly.type
_entity_poly.pdbx_seq_one_letter_code
_entity_poly.pdbx_strand_id
1 'polypeptide(L)'
;MNEKELRAAVERVILSELAKIGEPYVPVTSSNRHCHLCQADVERLFGAGYRLTKLRDLVQPGQFACNERVTIETEKGNLTLRVVGPARGKTQVELALTDAIKLGLRPPIRMSGELEGSPGCVLSSGNARITLSSGVIVAARHLHMSPEEAQAFDLRDGDVVSLRVEGPRPATLDGFIVRSGAAHRLEAHIDTDEANACALRDGQLCRVIRREGADVCAPGNTALAAALGGMLLGGTPIQAAAQSPTPQPAQSEPIGRDAMLDLSGEARRLITEDDVRRAAQRGYRIIRYAPDAILTPLARDIAAEKRIELASAVH
;
A
#
# COMPACT_ATOMS: atom_id res chain seq x y z
N MET A 1 -33.05 -12.82 -0.48
CA MET A 1 -31.65 -13.23 -0.26
C MET A 1 -31.25 -14.09 -1.44
N ASN A 2 -30.26 -13.69 -2.20
CA ASN A 2 -29.71 -14.47 -3.30
C ASN A 2 -28.72 -15.54 -2.80
N GLU A 3 -28.28 -16.46 -3.68
CA GLU A 3 -27.35 -17.54 -3.30
C GLU A 3 -26.04 -17.02 -2.69
N LYS A 4 -25.46 -15.95 -3.23
CA LYS A 4 -24.24 -15.33 -2.73
C LYS A 4 -24.42 -14.77 -1.32
N GLU A 5 -25.52 -14.10 -1.06
CA GLU A 5 -25.86 -13.57 0.26
C GLU A 5 -26.08 -14.68 1.29
N LEU A 6 -26.76 -15.77 0.87
CA LEU A 6 -26.95 -16.93 1.72
C LEU A 6 -25.63 -17.61 2.08
N ARG A 7 -24.76 -17.83 1.09
CA ARG A 7 -23.43 -18.42 1.30
C ARG A 7 -22.60 -17.57 2.28
N ALA A 8 -22.54 -16.27 2.08
CA ALA A 8 -21.81 -15.36 2.98
C ALA A 8 -22.40 -15.34 4.40
N ALA A 9 -23.72 -15.47 4.56
CA ALA A 9 -24.35 -15.57 5.87
C ALA A 9 -23.99 -16.87 6.58
N VAL A 10 -24.04 -18.00 5.89
CA VAL A 10 -23.65 -19.32 6.42
C VAL A 10 -22.17 -19.33 6.81
N GLU A 11 -21.30 -18.80 5.97
CA GLU A 11 -19.86 -18.70 6.27
C GLU A 11 -19.60 -17.94 7.57
N ARG A 12 -20.24 -16.77 7.76
CA ARG A 12 -20.09 -16.00 9.01
C ARG A 12 -20.55 -16.77 10.24
N VAL A 13 -21.68 -17.50 10.15
CA VAL A 13 -22.15 -18.34 11.25
C VAL A 13 -21.13 -19.43 11.59
N ILE A 14 -20.59 -20.11 10.58
CA ILE A 14 -19.56 -21.14 10.79
C ILE A 14 -18.32 -20.54 11.44
N LEU A 15 -17.84 -19.39 10.97
CA LEU A 15 -16.67 -18.72 11.54
C LEU A 15 -16.89 -18.28 12.99
N SER A 16 -18.09 -17.80 13.32
CA SER A 16 -18.46 -17.48 14.69
C SER A 16 -18.49 -18.70 15.60
N GLU A 17 -19.01 -19.83 15.13
CA GLU A 17 -19.02 -21.08 15.90
C GLU A 17 -17.60 -21.66 16.08
N LEU A 18 -16.76 -21.58 15.04
CA LEU A 18 -15.35 -21.98 15.15
C LEU A 18 -14.60 -21.11 16.18
N ALA A 19 -14.84 -19.81 16.20
CA ALA A 19 -14.22 -18.91 17.17
C ALA A 19 -14.56 -19.29 18.62
N LYS A 20 -15.80 -19.69 18.90
CA LYS A 20 -16.25 -20.13 20.24
C LYS A 20 -15.53 -21.39 20.74
N ILE A 21 -15.04 -22.24 19.85
CA ILE A 21 -14.28 -23.46 20.18
C ILE A 21 -12.77 -23.27 20.10
N GLY A 22 -12.28 -22.03 20.01
CA GLY A 22 -10.86 -21.70 20.02
C GLY A 22 -10.19 -21.71 18.63
N GLU A 23 -10.95 -21.75 17.56
CA GLU A 23 -10.47 -21.69 16.17
C GLU A 23 -10.96 -20.39 15.48
N PRO A 24 -10.40 -19.20 15.86
CA PRO A 24 -10.86 -17.92 15.36
C PRO A 24 -10.23 -17.58 14.00
N TYR A 25 -10.98 -17.74 12.93
CA TYR A 25 -10.59 -17.37 11.56
C TYR A 25 -11.43 -16.22 11.03
N VAL A 26 -10.79 -15.32 10.27
CA VAL A 26 -11.43 -14.17 9.63
C VAL A 26 -11.04 -14.10 8.16
N PRO A 27 -11.95 -13.74 7.25
CA PRO A 27 -11.59 -13.45 5.87
C PRO A 27 -10.83 -12.13 5.78
N VAL A 28 -9.79 -12.09 4.96
CA VAL A 28 -8.97 -10.90 4.73
C VAL A 28 -9.15 -10.43 3.29
N THR A 29 -9.36 -9.13 3.12
CA THR A 29 -9.49 -8.49 1.81
C THR A 29 -8.46 -7.38 1.66
N SER A 30 -7.85 -7.31 0.48
CA SER A 30 -6.92 -6.23 0.15
C SER A 30 -7.66 -5.02 -0.41
N SER A 31 -7.43 -3.86 0.19
CA SER A 31 -7.92 -2.58 -0.31
C SER A 31 -6.97 -2.02 -1.38
N ASN A 32 -7.45 -1.98 -2.63
CA ASN A 32 -6.77 -1.25 -3.68
C ASN A 32 -6.94 0.26 -3.47
N ARG A 33 -6.07 1.07 -4.09
CA ARG A 33 -6.19 2.52 -4.08
C ARG A 33 -7.61 2.97 -4.43
N HIS A 34 -8.19 3.78 -3.58
CA HIS A 34 -9.56 4.27 -3.76
C HIS A 34 -9.77 5.62 -3.06
N CYS A 35 -10.92 6.20 -3.26
CA CYS A 35 -11.32 7.40 -2.55
C CYS A 35 -12.78 7.35 -2.14
N HIS A 36 -13.09 8.05 -1.07
CA HIS A 36 -14.44 8.41 -0.65
C HIS A 36 -14.62 9.90 -0.89
N LEU A 37 -15.71 10.31 -1.50
CA LEU A 37 -16.00 11.70 -1.79
C LEU A 37 -17.11 12.21 -0.87
N CYS A 38 -17.04 13.47 -0.45
CA CYS A 38 -18.20 14.15 0.09
C CYS A 38 -19.12 14.58 -1.05
N GLN A 39 -20.41 14.80 -0.76
CA GLN A 39 -21.40 15.12 -1.80
C GLN A 39 -21.03 16.40 -2.57
N ALA A 40 -20.50 17.40 -1.91
CA ALA A 40 -20.04 18.63 -2.56
C ALA A 40 -18.94 18.38 -3.60
N ASP A 41 -17.99 17.50 -3.30
CA ASP A 41 -16.91 17.14 -4.23
C ASP A 41 -17.39 16.21 -5.34
N VAL A 42 -18.39 15.35 -5.08
CA VAL A 42 -19.08 14.59 -6.12
C VAL A 42 -19.67 15.54 -7.15
N GLU A 43 -20.39 16.58 -6.71
CA GLU A 43 -21.00 17.55 -7.62
C GLU A 43 -19.98 18.41 -8.37
N ARG A 44 -18.88 18.75 -7.73
CA ARG A 44 -17.79 19.50 -8.38
C ARG A 44 -17.07 18.69 -9.45
N LEU A 45 -16.94 17.37 -9.26
CA LEU A 45 -16.24 16.47 -10.20
C LEU A 45 -17.12 15.92 -11.30
N PHE A 46 -18.42 15.71 -11.04
CA PHE A 46 -19.31 15.01 -11.96
C PHE A 46 -20.52 15.85 -12.39
N GLY A 47 -20.75 17.01 -11.79
CA GLY A 47 -21.86 17.93 -12.11
C GLY A 47 -22.85 18.09 -10.96
N ALA A 48 -23.54 19.23 -10.96
CA ALA A 48 -24.53 19.57 -9.93
C ALA A 48 -25.64 18.51 -9.87
N GLY A 49 -26.00 18.08 -8.65
CA GLY A 49 -27.03 17.07 -8.41
C GLY A 49 -26.59 15.63 -8.74
N TYR A 50 -25.35 15.41 -9.15
CA TYR A 50 -24.85 14.08 -9.49
C TYR A 50 -24.89 13.14 -8.28
N ARG A 51 -25.27 11.89 -8.52
CA ARG A 51 -25.25 10.82 -7.53
C ARG A 51 -24.35 9.70 -8.00
N LEU A 52 -23.49 9.20 -7.10
CA LEU A 52 -22.61 8.07 -7.37
C LEU A 52 -23.42 6.84 -7.80
N THR A 53 -22.96 6.17 -8.85
CA THR A 53 -23.61 4.99 -9.42
C THR A 53 -22.92 3.71 -8.98
N LYS A 54 -23.72 2.76 -8.52
CA LYS A 54 -23.21 1.49 -7.99
C LYS A 54 -22.77 0.56 -9.12
N LEU A 55 -21.50 0.13 -9.06
CA LEU A 55 -20.96 -0.95 -9.88
C LEU A 55 -21.22 -2.32 -9.23
N ARG A 56 -20.88 -2.47 -7.94
CA ARG A 56 -21.09 -3.70 -7.16
C ARG A 56 -21.09 -3.39 -5.66
N ASP A 57 -21.80 -4.18 -4.90
CA ASP A 57 -21.73 -4.12 -3.43
C ASP A 57 -20.36 -4.60 -2.93
N LEU A 58 -19.93 -4.04 -1.81
CA LEU A 58 -18.80 -4.50 -1.00
C LEU A 58 -19.32 -5.38 0.15
N VAL A 59 -18.42 -6.03 0.88
CA VAL A 59 -18.78 -6.89 2.02
C VAL A 59 -19.42 -6.08 3.14
N GLN A 60 -18.87 -4.88 3.40
CA GLN A 60 -19.40 -4.00 4.44
C GLN A 60 -20.77 -3.42 4.03
N PRO A 61 -21.80 -3.56 4.87
CA PRO A 61 -23.15 -3.14 4.54
C PRO A 61 -23.26 -1.68 4.10
N GLY A 62 -24.01 -1.44 3.04
CA GLY A 62 -24.25 -0.10 2.49
C GLY A 62 -23.08 0.49 1.72
N GLN A 63 -21.91 -0.14 1.71
CA GLN A 63 -20.77 0.28 0.89
C GLN A 63 -20.78 -0.40 -0.48
N PHE A 64 -20.35 0.32 -1.49
CA PHE A 64 -20.29 -0.18 -2.86
C PHE A 64 -19.15 0.46 -3.65
N ALA A 65 -18.55 -0.31 -4.54
CA ALA A 65 -17.67 0.24 -5.56
C ALA A 65 -18.51 0.99 -6.59
N CYS A 66 -18.10 2.20 -6.95
CA CYS A 66 -18.81 3.02 -7.94
C CYS A 66 -18.31 2.75 -9.37
N ASN A 67 -19.12 3.11 -10.37
CA ASN A 67 -18.66 3.18 -11.75
C ASN A 67 -17.64 4.31 -11.92
N GLU A 68 -17.80 5.38 -11.17
CA GLU A 68 -16.95 6.56 -11.21
C GLU A 68 -15.51 6.25 -10.80
N ARG A 69 -14.62 6.94 -11.49
CA ARG A 69 -13.17 6.97 -11.19
C ARG A 69 -12.72 8.41 -11.19
N VAL A 70 -11.72 8.69 -10.38
CA VAL A 70 -11.02 9.97 -10.36
C VAL A 70 -9.53 9.73 -10.50
N THR A 71 -8.81 10.73 -10.94
CA THR A 71 -7.35 10.71 -11.00
C THR A 71 -6.80 11.56 -9.87
N ILE A 72 -5.94 10.98 -9.03
CA ILE A 72 -5.10 11.76 -8.13
C ILE A 72 -3.90 12.27 -8.90
N GLU A 73 -3.63 13.57 -8.79
CA GLU A 73 -2.54 14.24 -9.49
C GLU A 73 -1.60 14.90 -8.48
N THR A 74 -0.31 14.77 -8.75
CA THR A 74 0.77 15.43 -8.02
C THR A 74 1.85 15.87 -9.02
N GLU A 75 2.83 16.62 -8.57
CA GLU A 75 3.97 17.01 -9.40
C GLU A 75 4.80 15.82 -9.91
N LYS A 76 4.77 14.67 -9.19
CA LYS A 76 5.54 13.47 -9.55
C LYS A 76 4.80 12.49 -10.43
N GLY A 77 3.49 12.64 -10.58
CA GLY A 77 2.69 11.74 -11.43
C GLY A 77 1.22 11.71 -11.06
N ASN A 78 0.53 10.76 -11.64
CA ASN A 78 -0.89 10.56 -11.40
C ASN A 78 -1.24 9.07 -11.31
N LEU A 79 -2.35 8.77 -10.64
CA LEU A 79 -2.92 7.43 -10.54
C LEU A 79 -4.46 7.51 -10.58
N THR A 80 -5.07 6.51 -11.21
CA THR A 80 -6.54 6.40 -11.21
C THR A 80 -7.01 5.69 -9.96
N LEU A 81 -8.00 6.28 -9.29
CA LEU A 81 -8.66 5.77 -8.10
C LEU A 81 -10.09 5.32 -8.41
N ARG A 82 -10.54 4.27 -7.77
CA ARG A 82 -11.95 3.90 -7.73
C ARG A 82 -12.65 4.74 -6.67
N VAL A 83 -13.82 5.30 -7.00
CA VAL A 83 -14.69 5.88 -5.97
C VAL A 83 -15.41 4.76 -5.24
N VAL A 84 -15.45 4.86 -3.91
CA VAL A 84 -16.23 3.98 -3.03
C VAL A 84 -17.32 4.79 -2.37
N GLY A 85 -18.55 4.38 -2.64
CA GLY A 85 -19.75 4.99 -2.10
C GLY A 85 -20.32 4.29 -0.87
N PRO A 86 -21.29 4.92 -0.22
CA PRO A 86 -21.93 6.19 -0.55
C PRO A 86 -21.03 7.41 -0.29
N ALA A 87 -21.48 8.60 -0.70
CA ALA A 87 -20.82 9.85 -0.33
C ALA A 87 -20.69 9.99 1.19
N ARG A 88 -19.55 10.50 1.67
CA ARG A 88 -19.24 10.64 3.10
C ARG A 88 -19.23 12.11 3.53
N GLY A 89 -19.04 12.38 4.81
CA GLY A 89 -18.96 13.76 5.32
C GLY A 89 -17.72 14.51 4.86
N LYS A 90 -16.61 13.80 4.62
CA LYS A 90 -15.33 14.37 4.13
C LYS A 90 -14.77 13.52 3.00
N THR A 91 -14.09 14.17 2.07
CA THR A 91 -13.34 13.49 1.02
C THR A 91 -12.03 12.92 1.57
N GLN A 92 -11.74 11.67 1.23
CA GLN A 92 -10.59 10.92 1.71
C GLN A 92 -10.03 10.06 0.57
N VAL A 93 -8.71 9.96 0.50
CA VAL A 93 -7.97 9.10 -0.43
C VAL A 93 -7.18 8.08 0.36
N GLU A 94 -7.34 6.81 0.02
CA GLU A 94 -6.58 5.71 0.61
C GLU A 94 -5.63 5.10 -0.43
N LEU A 95 -4.35 5.09 -0.09
CA LEU A 95 -3.27 4.59 -0.93
C LEU A 95 -2.48 3.51 -0.18
N ALA A 96 -1.87 2.60 -0.91
CA ALA A 96 -0.75 1.82 -0.40
C ALA A 96 0.53 2.68 -0.40
N LEU A 97 1.53 2.31 0.41
CA LEU A 97 2.80 3.04 0.50
C LEU A 97 3.51 3.12 -0.86
N THR A 98 3.51 2.05 -1.64
CA THR A 98 4.10 2.03 -3.00
C THR A 98 3.45 3.08 -3.92
N ASP A 99 2.12 3.25 -3.87
CA ASP A 99 1.43 4.26 -4.65
C ASP A 99 1.73 5.68 -4.15
N ALA A 100 1.80 5.87 -2.84
CA ALA A 100 2.19 7.15 -2.23
C ALA A 100 3.62 7.56 -2.64
N ILE A 101 4.57 6.63 -2.64
CA ILE A 101 5.96 6.87 -3.10
C ILE A 101 5.99 7.30 -4.57
N LYS A 102 5.24 6.64 -5.45
CA LYS A 102 5.13 7.01 -6.87
C LYS A 102 4.61 8.43 -7.07
N LEU A 103 3.67 8.84 -6.23
CA LEU A 103 3.10 10.19 -6.23
C LEU A 103 3.96 11.21 -5.49
N GLY A 104 5.03 10.78 -4.80
CA GLY A 104 5.88 11.65 -3.98
C GLY A 104 5.20 12.14 -2.72
N LEU A 105 4.15 11.47 -2.27
CA LEU A 105 3.42 11.77 -1.05
C LEU A 105 3.99 10.97 0.13
N ARG A 106 3.77 11.48 1.34
CA ARG A 106 4.11 10.81 2.60
C ARG A 106 2.90 10.83 3.52
N PRO A 107 1.82 10.09 3.19
CA PRO A 107 0.64 10.04 4.02
C PRO A 107 0.92 9.28 5.31
N PRO A 108 0.31 9.70 6.42
CA PRO A 108 0.35 8.94 7.67
C PRO A 108 -0.50 7.67 7.56
N ILE A 109 -0.13 6.64 8.34
CA ILE A 109 -1.00 5.48 8.57
C ILE A 109 -2.05 5.91 9.58
N ARG A 110 -3.34 5.83 9.21
CA ARG A 110 -4.48 6.31 10.01
C ARG A 110 -5.70 5.40 9.84
N MET A 111 -6.56 5.43 10.83
CA MET A 111 -7.91 4.90 10.65
C MET A 111 -8.70 5.79 9.69
N SER A 112 -9.56 5.17 8.90
CA SER A 112 -10.46 5.88 7.98
C SER A 112 -11.29 6.92 8.74
N GLY A 113 -11.24 8.17 8.29
CA GLY A 113 -11.85 9.34 8.94
C GLY A 113 -10.89 10.23 9.73
N GLU A 114 -9.72 9.73 10.12
CA GLU A 114 -8.68 10.48 10.83
C GLU A 114 -7.74 11.18 9.84
N LEU A 115 -8.12 12.36 9.39
CA LEU A 115 -7.46 13.06 8.29
C LEU A 115 -6.54 14.20 8.74
N GLU A 116 -6.49 14.51 10.02
CA GLU A 116 -5.69 15.61 10.54
C GLU A 116 -4.20 15.41 10.29
N GLY A 117 -3.53 16.43 9.78
CA GLY A 117 -2.10 16.37 9.45
C GLY A 117 -1.73 15.48 8.25
N SER A 118 -2.72 14.95 7.53
CA SER A 118 -2.46 14.21 6.29
C SER A 118 -2.21 15.16 5.11
N PRO A 119 -1.43 14.75 4.09
CA PRO A 119 -1.20 15.58 2.92
C PRO A 119 -2.47 15.74 2.08
N GLY A 120 -2.52 16.86 1.35
CA GLY A 120 -3.52 17.11 0.32
C GLY A 120 -3.12 16.54 -1.04
N CYS A 121 -4.00 16.71 -2.01
CA CYS A 121 -3.77 16.33 -3.40
C CYS A 121 -4.75 17.06 -4.33
N VAL A 122 -4.55 16.92 -5.62
CA VAL A 122 -5.55 17.28 -6.63
C VAL A 122 -6.28 16.03 -7.08
N LEU A 123 -7.61 16.06 -7.12
CA LEU A 123 -8.43 15.03 -7.75
C LEU A 123 -9.08 15.59 -9.00
N SER A 124 -9.09 14.83 -10.09
CA SER A 124 -9.71 15.22 -11.35
C SER A 124 -10.61 14.13 -11.95
N SER A 125 -11.61 14.57 -12.72
CA SER A 125 -12.48 13.74 -13.55
C SER A 125 -12.81 14.51 -14.82
N GLY A 126 -12.33 14.04 -15.98
CA GLY A 126 -12.41 14.82 -17.22
C GLY A 126 -11.73 16.18 -17.06
N ASN A 127 -12.46 17.26 -17.30
CA ASN A 127 -11.96 18.64 -17.14
C ASN A 127 -12.17 19.22 -15.74
N ALA A 128 -12.92 18.53 -14.88
CA ALA A 128 -13.18 18.99 -13.52
C ALA A 128 -12.00 18.66 -12.59
N ARG A 129 -11.67 19.60 -11.72
CA ARG A 129 -10.60 19.45 -10.72
C ARG A 129 -11.00 20.00 -9.36
N ILE A 130 -10.60 19.34 -8.32
CA ILE A 130 -10.70 19.80 -6.94
C ILE A 130 -9.34 19.67 -6.26
N THR A 131 -9.03 20.63 -5.38
CA THR A 131 -7.83 20.60 -4.55
C THR A 131 -8.23 20.30 -3.12
N LEU A 132 -7.64 19.27 -2.56
CA LEU A 132 -7.78 18.90 -1.15
C LEU A 132 -6.57 19.43 -0.40
N SER A 133 -6.78 20.15 0.69
CA SER A 133 -5.69 20.59 1.59
C SER A 133 -5.18 19.46 2.48
N SER A 134 -5.99 18.42 2.71
CA SER A 134 -5.68 17.23 3.49
C SER A 134 -6.59 16.09 3.01
N GLY A 135 -6.32 14.86 3.45
CA GLY A 135 -7.22 13.74 3.18
C GLY A 135 -6.57 12.51 2.56
N VAL A 136 -5.27 12.52 2.28
CA VAL A 136 -4.56 11.33 1.78
C VAL A 136 -3.96 10.57 2.96
N ILE A 137 -4.33 9.30 3.11
CA ILE A 137 -3.84 8.39 4.17
C ILE A 137 -3.41 7.05 3.59
N VAL A 138 -2.64 6.30 4.36
CA VAL A 138 -2.55 4.84 4.27
C VAL A 138 -3.49 4.29 5.34
N ALA A 139 -4.44 3.45 4.95
CA ALA A 139 -5.38 2.88 5.91
C ALA A 139 -4.66 1.95 6.88
N ALA A 140 -4.85 2.15 8.18
CA ALA A 140 -4.36 1.23 9.20
C ALA A 140 -5.07 -0.13 9.06
N ARG A 141 -4.38 -1.22 9.38
CA ARG A 141 -4.99 -2.56 9.44
C ARG A 141 -6.17 -2.55 10.41
N HIS A 142 -7.28 -3.08 9.98
CA HIS A 142 -8.46 -3.14 10.83
C HIS A 142 -9.31 -4.37 10.54
N LEU A 143 -10.08 -4.77 11.55
CA LEU A 143 -10.96 -5.93 11.52
C LEU A 143 -12.38 -5.48 11.85
N HIS A 144 -13.25 -5.50 10.85
CA HIS A 144 -14.67 -5.23 11.03
C HIS A 144 -15.40 -6.44 11.60
N MET A 145 -16.31 -6.19 12.54
CA MET A 145 -17.16 -7.20 13.16
C MET A 145 -18.52 -6.61 13.52
N SER A 146 -19.59 -7.41 13.44
CA SER A 146 -20.82 -7.07 14.16
C SER A 146 -20.61 -7.29 15.68
N PRO A 147 -21.48 -6.75 16.55
CA PRO A 147 -21.39 -7.01 17.97
C PRO A 147 -21.47 -8.48 18.34
N GLU A 148 -22.28 -9.25 17.62
CA GLU A 148 -22.45 -10.70 17.82
C GLU A 148 -21.18 -11.47 17.40
N GLU A 149 -20.57 -11.07 16.29
CA GLU A 149 -19.30 -11.64 15.83
C GLU A 149 -18.18 -11.30 16.84
N ALA A 150 -18.09 -10.04 17.30
CA ALA A 150 -17.11 -9.63 18.30
C ALA A 150 -17.26 -10.44 19.61
N GLN A 151 -18.49 -10.67 20.05
CA GLN A 151 -18.76 -11.51 21.21
C GLN A 151 -18.32 -12.98 20.98
N ALA A 152 -18.59 -13.55 19.80
CA ALA A 152 -18.18 -14.91 19.47
C ALA A 152 -16.66 -15.08 19.45
N PHE A 153 -15.96 -14.05 19.01
CA PHE A 153 -14.49 -13.97 19.03
C PHE A 153 -13.92 -13.54 20.38
N ASP A 154 -14.78 -13.20 21.37
CA ASP A 154 -14.41 -12.59 22.65
C ASP A 154 -13.48 -11.38 22.47
N LEU A 155 -13.81 -10.50 21.53
CA LEU A 155 -13.12 -9.25 21.19
C LEU A 155 -14.05 -8.05 21.44
N ARG A 156 -13.44 -6.88 21.64
CA ARG A 156 -14.15 -5.62 21.86
C ARG A 156 -13.72 -4.60 20.81
N ASP A 157 -14.55 -3.59 20.63
CA ASP A 157 -14.17 -2.43 19.80
C ASP A 157 -12.91 -1.78 20.34
N GLY A 158 -11.95 -1.52 19.45
CA GLY A 158 -10.64 -0.97 19.80
C GLY A 158 -9.58 -2.00 20.22
N ASP A 159 -9.93 -3.25 20.45
CA ASP A 159 -8.93 -4.30 20.68
C ASP A 159 -7.96 -4.38 19.50
N VAL A 160 -6.72 -4.81 19.79
CA VAL A 160 -5.70 -4.99 18.77
C VAL A 160 -5.29 -6.46 18.71
N VAL A 161 -5.37 -7.02 17.52
CA VAL A 161 -5.04 -8.43 17.27
C VAL A 161 -4.00 -8.58 16.17
N SER A 162 -3.45 -9.77 16.05
CA SER A 162 -2.58 -10.18 14.95
C SER A 162 -3.29 -11.21 14.10
N LEU A 163 -2.97 -11.26 12.80
CA LEU A 163 -3.47 -12.28 11.90
C LEU A 163 -2.33 -13.14 11.37
N ARG A 164 -2.47 -14.45 11.48
CA ARG A 164 -1.58 -15.42 10.84
C ARG A 164 -2.04 -15.70 9.43
N VAL A 165 -1.23 -15.32 8.47
CA VAL A 165 -1.40 -15.63 7.04
C VAL A 165 -0.64 -16.92 6.75
N GLU A 166 -1.34 -17.94 6.27
CA GLU A 166 -0.76 -19.18 5.78
C GLU A 166 -0.61 -19.14 4.25
N GLY A 167 0.27 -19.97 3.70
CA GLY A 167 0.44 -20.07 2.25
C GLY A 167 1.90 -20.02 1.80
N PRO A 168 2.18 -19.65 0.54
CA PRO A 168 3.54 -19.67 -0.02
C PRO A 168 4.51 -18.69 0.66
N ARG A 169 3.98 -17.61 1.24
CA ARG A 169 4.74 -16.58 1.97
C ARG A 169 4.10 -16.35 3.34
N PRO A 170 4.22 -17.32 4.26
CA PRO A 170 3.53 -17.23 5.54
C PRO A 170 4.08 -16.08 6.37
N ALA A 171 3.18 -15.34 7.03
CA ALA A 171 3.54 -14.20 7.86
C ALA A 171 2.55 -14.03 9.01
N THR A 172 2.97 -13.33 10.05
CA THR A 172 2.06 -12.79 11.05
C THR A 172 2.03 -11.28 10.88
N LEU A 173 0.85 -10.76 10.61
CA LEU A 173 0.61 -9.33 10.50
C LEU A 173 0.01 -8.84 11.81
N ASP A 174 0.69 -7.91 12.46
CA ASP A 174 0.30 -7.35 13.75
C ASP A 174 -0.50 -6.05 13.59
N GLY A 175 -1.21 -5.64 14.63
CA GLY A 175 -1.78 -4.30 14.73
C GLY A 175 -3.13 -4.11 14.02
N PHE A 176 -3.94 -5.16 13.89
CA PHE A 176 -5.32 -5.02 13.43
C PHE A 176 -6.20 -4.45 14.53
N ILE A 177 -6.75 -3.27 14.31
CA ILE A 177 -7.68 -2.63 15.22
C ILE A 177 -9.08 -3.20 14.98
N VAL A 178 -9.68 -3.76 16.00
CA VAL A 178 -11.06 -4.27 15.95
C VAL A 178 -12.03 -3.11 15.86
N ARG A 179 -12.96 -3.18 14.91
CA ARG A 179 -14.06 -2.24 14.70
C ARG A 179 -15.39 -2.96 14.81
N SER A 180 -15.95 -2.95 15.99
CA SER A 180 -17.24 -3.57 16.25
C SER A 180 -18.38 -2.57 16.11
N GLY A 181 -19.41 -2.92 15.34
CA GLY A 181 -20.58 -2.08 15.14
C GLY A 181 -21.69 -2.75 14.32
N ALA A 182 -22.94 -2.34 14.52
CA ALA A 182 -24.10 -2.93 13.85
C ALA A 182 -24.05 -2.84 12.31
N ALA A 183 -23.33 -1.83 11.78
CA ALA A 183 -23.14 -1.67 10.35
C ALA A 183 -21.92 -2.43 9.81
N HIS A 184 -21.23 -3.21 10.63
CA HIS A 184 -20.06 -3.96 10.23
C HIS A 184 -20.36 -5.44 10.02
N ARG A 185 -19.49 -6.11 9.28
CA ARG A 185 -19.48 -7.56 9.04
C ARG A 185 -18.06 -8.06 9.13
N LEU A 186 -17.90 -9.32 9.52
CA LEU A 186 -16.60 -9.98 9.72
C LEU A 186 -15.74 -9.90 8.46
N GLU A 187 -14.70 -9.07 8.50
CA GLU A 187 -13.73 -8.89 7.43
C GLU A 187 -12.54 -8.08 7.91
N ALA A 188 -11.34 -8.59 7.69
CA ALA A 188 -10.11 -7.85 7.94
C ALA A 188 -9.63 -7.16 6.67
N HIS A 189 -9.11 -5.94 6.82
CA HIS A 189 -8.60 -5.14 5.71
C HIS A 189 -7.11 -4.85 5.86
N ILE A 190 -6.39 -5.04 4.76
CA ILE A 190 -4.99 -4.67 4.56
C ILE A 190 -4.86 -3.93 3.23
N ASP A 191 -3.72 -3.32 2.97
CA ASP A 191 -3.46 -2.72 1.67
C ASP A 191 -2.85 -3.71 0.66
N THR A 192 -2.67 -3.27 -0.58
CA THR A 192 -2.10 -4.09 -1.67
C THR A 192 -0.64 -4.46 -1.44
N ASP A 193 0.15 -3.62 -0.78
CA ASP A 193 1.57 -3.92 -0.50
C ASP A 193 1.67 -5.05 0.51
N GLU A 194 0.84 -5.03 1.55
CA GLU A 194 0.76 -6.05 2.58
C GLU A 194 0.25 -7.39 2.02
N ALA A 195 -0.79 -7.35 1.19
CA ALA A 195 -1.31 -8.55 0.51
C ALA A 195 -0.24 -9.18 -0.39
N ASN A 196 0.48 -8.38 -1.17
CA ASN A 196 1.57 -8.84 -2.02
C ASN A 196 2.75 -9.39 -1.21
N ALA A 197 3.08 -8.77 -0.07
CA ALA A 197 4.14 -9.25 0.81
C ALA A 197 3.90 -10.67 1.30
N CYS A 198 2.63 -11.02 1.57
CA CYS A 198 2.23 -12.34 2.08
C CYS A 198 1.74 -13.28 0.98
N ALA A 199 1.64 -12.85 -0.29
CA ALA A 199 0.96 -13.56 -1.38
C ALA A 199 -0.50 -13.92 -1.02
N LEU A 200 -1.16 -13.06 -0.26
CA LEU A 200 -2.53 -13.23 0.22
C LEU A 200 -3.52 -13.00 -0.92
N ARG A 201 -4.59 -13.80 -0.94
CA ARG A 201 -5.71 -13.65 -1.88
C ARG A 201 -6.94 -13.15 -1.14
N ASP A 202 -7.70 -12.28 -1.80
CA ASP A 202 -8.96 -11.77 -1.23
C ASP A 202 -9.89 -12.90 -0.81
N GLY A 203 -10.44 -12.80 0.40
CA GLY A 203 -11.28 -13.82 1.02
C GLY A 203 -10.52 -14.97 1.66
N GLN A 204 -9.19 -14.98 1.65
CA GLN A 204 -8.40 -15.97 2.35
C GLN A 204 -8.66 -15.88 3.86
N LEU A 205 -8.90 -17.03 4.48
CA LEU A 205 -9.08 -17.12 5.92
C LEU A 205 -7.73 -17.06 6.63
N CYS A 206 -7.64 -16.15 7.60
CA CYS A 206 -6.46 -15.98 8.45
C CYS A 206 -6.84 -16.19 9.91
N ARG A 207 -5.97 -16.86 10.66
CA ARG A 207 -6.22 -17.14 12.08
C ARG A 207 -5.93 -15.89 12.90
N VAL A 208 -6.87 -15.52 13.77
CA VAL A 208 -6.69 -14.44 14.75
C VAL A 208 -5.80 -14.94 15.88
N ILE A 209 -4.76 -14.17 16.18
CA ILE A 209 -3.84 -14.39 17.31
C ILE A 209 -4.04 -13.26 18.29
N ARG A 210 -4.41 -13.60 19.52
CA ARG A 210 -4.39 -12.67 20.63
C ARG A 210 -3.00 -12.61 21.21
N ARG A 211 -2.48 -11.43 21.49
CA ARG A 211 -1.30 -11.28 22.32
C ARG A 211 -1.74 -11.10 23.76
N GLU A 212 -1.53 -12.11 24.59
CA GLU A 212 -1.63 -11.94 26.03
C GLU A 212 -0.49 -11.01 26.49
N GLY A 213 -0.83 -9.87 27.09
CA GLY A 213 0.11 -9.02 27.82
C GLY A 213 1.07 -8.14 27.02
N ALA A 214 0.85 -7.90 25.75
CA ALA A 214 1.58 -6.87 25.04
C ALA A 214 0.79 -5.56 25.09
N ASP A 215 1.33 -4.52 25.73
CA ASP A 215 0.94 -3.15 25.46
C ASP A 215 1.17 -2.89 23.95
N VAL A 216 0.12 -3.12 23.16
CA VAL A 216 0.18 -2.88 21.73
C VAL A 216 0.20 -1.37 21.56
N CYS A 217 1.32 -0.87 21.07
CA CYS A 217 1.46 0.52 20.70
C CYS A 217 0.33 0.87 19.71
N ALA A 218 -0.74 1.48 20.21
CA ALA A 218 -1.79 2.04 19.38
C ALA A 218 -1.12 2.95 18.33
N PRO A 219 -1.58 2.98 17.08
CA PRO A 219 -1.06 3.92 16.08
C PRO A 219 -1.33 5.34 16.58
N GLY A 220 -0.31 5.98 17.11
CA GLY A 220 -0.39 7.31 17.75
C GLY A 220 0.60 7.52 18.88
N ASN A 221 1.14 6.49 19.50
CA ASN A 221 2.14 6.65 20.56
C ASN A 221 3.56 6.60 19.95
N THR A 222 3.86 7.62 19.15
CA THR A 222 5.11 7.78 18.38
C THR A 222 6.31 8.20 19.23
N ALA A 223 6.14 8.46 20.53
CA ALA A 223 7.25 8.94 21.36
C ALA A 223 8.38 7.90 21.50
N LEU A 224 8.04 6.62 21.68
CA LEU A 224 9.03 5.55 21.82
C LEU A 224 9.60 5.12 20.46
N ALA A 225 8.77 5.08 19.41
CA ALA A 225 9.22 4.77 18.05
C ALA A 225 10.10 5.89 17.49
N ALA A 226 9.81 7.15 17.80
CA ALA A 226 10.66 8.29 17.45
C ALA A 226 11.99 8.27 18.22
N ALA A 227 11.97 7.85 19.50
CA ALA A 227 13.18 7.73 20.32
C ALA A 227 14.09 6.58 19.81
N LEU A 228 13.52 5.43 19.44
CA LEU A 228 14.27 4.30 18.91
C LEU A 228 14.70 4.51 17.46
N GLY A 229 13.90 5.17 16.64
CA GLY A 229 14.27 5.55 15.27
C GLY A 229 15.41 6.57 15.23
N GLY A 230 15.46 7.48 16.20
CA GLY A 230 16.57 8.42 16.38
C GLY A 230 17.87 7.77 16.82
N MET A 231 17.81 6.65 17.56
CA MET A 231 18.99 5.91 18.01
C MET A 231 19.59 5.00 16.95
N LEU A 232 18.77 4.48 16.02
CA LEU A 232 19.23 3.60 14.93
C LEU A 232 19.71 4.36 13.68
N LEU A 233 19.32 5.63 13.54
CA LEU A 233 19.78 6.54 12.50
C LEU A 233 20.71 7.62 13.08
N GLY A 234 21.56 7.28 14.03
CA GLY A 234 22.51 8.14 14.74
C GLY A 234 23.36 8.98 13.80
N GLY A 235 22.75 9.99 13.22
CA GLY A 235 23.37 11.12 12.60
C GLY A 235 23.33 12.30 13.59
N THR A 236 24.43 12.55 14.27
CA THR A 236 24.72 13.82 14.95
C THR A 236 24.31 14.99 14.05
N PRO A 237 23.66 16.07 14.56
CA PRO A 237 23.44 17.27 13.79
C PRO A 237 24.81 17.85 13.46
N ILE A 238 25.20 17.73 12.20
CA ILE A 238 26.40 18.40 11.68
C ILE A 238 26.08 19.89 11.69
N GLN A 239 26.73 20.61 12.60
CA GLN A 239 26.86 22.06 12.52
C GLN A 239 27.35 22.43 11.12
N ALA A 240 26.70 23.42 10.54
CA ALA A 240 27.10 24.02 9.28
C ALA A 240 28.57 24.48 9.37
N ALA A 241 29.47 23.66 8.86
CA ALA A 241 30.83 24.07 8.58
C ALA A 241 30.92 24.48 7.11
N ALA A 242 31.62 25.55 6.91
CA ALA A 242 31.84 26.29 5.70
C ALA A 242 31.96 25.49 4.40
N GLN A 243 31.41 26.11 3.37
CA GLN A 243 31.44 25.73 1.96
C GLN A 243 32.84 25.26 1.52
N SER A 244 33.00 23.98 1.24
CA SER A 244 34.05 23.46 0.38
C SER A 244 33.50 23.39 -1.06
N PRO A 245 34.30 23.65 -2.07
CA PRO A 245 33.82 23.88 -3.43
C PRO A 245 33.20 22.57 -3.99
N THR A 246 32.03 22.75 -4.57
CA THR A 246 31.32 21.75 -5.37
C THR A 246 32.28 21.16 -6.41
N PRO A 247 32.49 19.84 -6.50
CA PRO A 247 33.16 19.27 -7.66
C PRO A 247 32.28 19.54 -8.88
N GLN A 248 32.79 20.26 -9.84
CA GLN A 248 32.21 20.36 -11.16
C GLN A 248 32.01 18.93 -11.72
N PRO A 249 30.87 18.64 -12.36
CA PRO A 249 30.70 17.36 -13.04
C PRO A 249 31.81 17.25 -14.10
N ALA A 250 32.65 16.24 -13.95
CA ALA A 250 33.60 15.87 -14.98
C ALA A 250 32.82 15.69 -16.28
N GLN A 251 33.19 16.47 -17.30
CA GLN A 251 32.70 16.31 -18.66
C GLN A 251 33.11 14.91 -19.11
N SER A 252 32.17 13.97 -19.12
CA SER A 252 32.36 12.66 -19.71
C SER A 252 32.43 12.84 -21.23
N GLU A 253 33.57 12.50 -21.81
CA GLU A 253 33.68 12.35 -23.26
C GLU A 253 32.59 11.41 -23.81
N PRO A 254 32.09 11.61 -25.01
CA PRO A 254 31.05 10.75 -25.59
C PRO A 254 31.58 9.32 -25.71
N ILE A 255 30.98 8.41 -24.93
CA ILE A 255 31.31 6.99 -24.91
C ILE A 255 30.89 6.40 -26.29
N GLY A 256 31.83 5.70 -26.96
CA GLY A 256 31.63 5.11 -28.28
C GLY A 256 30.46 4.11 -28.33
N ARG A 257 30.01 3.77 -29.58
CA ARG A 257 28.84 2.91 -29.83
C ARG A 257 28.90 1.50 -29.18
N ASP A 258 30.09 1.05 -28.77
CA ASP A 258 30.36 -0.28 -28.20
C ASP A 258 30.79 -0.21 -26.71
N ALA A 259 30.43 0.83 -25.99
CA ALA A 259 30.80 0.99 -24.61
C ALA A 259 30.16 -0.09 -23.73
N MET A 260 31.00 -0.88 -23.06
CA MET A 260 30.60 -1.99 -22.21
C MET A 260 30.88 -1.67 -20.74
N LEU A 261 29.91 -1.91 -19.88
CA LEU A 261 30.06 -1.94 -18.43
C LEU A 261 30.35 -3.37 -17.99
N ASP A 262 31.57 -3.62 -17.50
CA ASP A 262 31.96 -4.95 -17.02
C ASP A 262 31.73 -5.06 -15.51
N LEU A 263 30.80 -5.89 -15.12
CA LEU A 263 30.44 -6.22 -13.73
C LEU A 263 30.87 -7.68 -13.38
N SER A 264 31.56 -8.38 -14.27
CA SER A 264 31.94 -9.78 -14.08
C SER A 264 33.04 -10.00 -13.03
N GLY A 265 33.84 -8.98 -12.77
CA GLY A 265 34.95 -9.03 -11.79
C GLY A 265 34.55 -8.65 -10.36
N GLU A 266 33.35 -8.15 -10.16
CA GLU A 266 32.81 -7.86 -8.82
C GLU A 266 32.12 -9.13 -8.27
N ALA A 267 32.25 -9.38 -6.96
CA ALA A 267 31.51 -10.45 -6.27
C ALA A 267 29.98 -10.21 -6.24
N ARG A 268 29.46 -9.58 -7.25
CA ARG A 268 28.05 -9.23 -7.43
C ARG A 268 27.30 -10.39 -8.06
N ARG A 269 26.50 -11.05 -7.22
CA ARG A 269 25.63 -12.15 -7.68
C ARG A 269 24.23 -11.69 -8.13
N LEU A 270 23.93 -10.38 -8.15
CA LEU A 270 22.63 -9.86 -8.49
C LEU A 270 22.76 -8.60 -9.38
N ILE A 271 22.14 -8.64 -10.54
CA ILE A 271 22.00 -7.50 -11.46
C ILE A 271 20.55 -7.02 -11.41
N THR A 272 20.37 -5.76 -11.02
CA THR A 272 19.06 -5.12 -10.82
C THR A 272 18.75 -4.12 -11.93
N GLU A 273 17.51 -3.66 -11.98
CA GLU A 273 17.07 -2.57 -12.86
C GLU A 273 17.86 -1.27 -12.67
N ASP A 274 18.32 -0.99 -11.46
CA ASP A 274 19.13 0.20 -11.16
C ASP A 274 20.51 0.14 -11.80
N ASP A 275 21.10 -1.06 -11.92
CA ASP A 275 22.36 -1.25 -12.62
C ASP A 275 22.17 -0.96 -14.13
N VAL A 276 21.08 -1.43 -14.70
CA VAL A 276 20.73 -1.18 -16.11
C VAL A 276 20.42 0.29 -16.35
N ARG A 277 19.67 0.95 -15.49
CA ARG A 277 19.37 2.40 -15.59
C ARG A 277 20.64 3.24 -15.52
N ARG A 278 21.55 2.93 -14.58
CA ARG A 278 22.84 3.62 -14.44
C ARG A 278 23.72 3.40 -15.67
N ALA A 279 23.76 2.19 -16.21
CA ALA A 279 24.46 1.91 -17.46
C ALA A 279 23.91 2.75 -18.61
N ALA A 280 22.57 2.80 -18.77
CA ALA A 280 21.90 3.61 -19.78
C ALA A 280 22.23 5.10 -19.65
N GLN A 281 22.17 5.66 -18.43
CA GLN A 281 22.47 7.07 -18.15
C GLN A 281 23.91 7.44 -18.49
N ARG A 282 24.84 6.49 -18.32
CA ARG A 282 26.27 6.68 -18.65
C ARG A 282 26.60 6.35 -20.11
N GLY A 283 25.61 5.95 -20.92
CA GLY A 283 25.79 5.68 -22.34
C GLY A 283 26.31 4.29 -22.69
N TYR A 284 26.39 3.38 -21.71
CA TYR A 284 26.75 1.99 -22.00
C TYR A 284 25.66 1.28 -22.79
N ARG A 285 26.08 0.39 -23.71
CA ARG A 285 25.19 -0.42 -24.53
C ARG A 285 25.25 -1.90 -24.21
N ILE A 286 26.27 -2.34 -23.50
CA ILE A 286 26.47 -3.73 -23.10
C ILE A 286 26.78 -3.75 -21.60
N ILE A 287 26.13 -4.64 -20.87
CA ILE A 287 26.47 -4.98 -19.50
C ILE A 287 26.97 -6.42 -19.48
N ARG A 288 28.24 -6.61 -19.13
CA ARG A 288 28.83 -7.92 -18.93
C ARG A 288 28.71 -8.31 -17.45
N TYR A 289 28.25 -9.52 -17.17
CA TYR A 289 28.03 -10.01 -15.83
C TYR A 289 28.58 -11.43 -15.62
N ALA A 290 28.83 -11.83 -14.37
CA ALA A 290 29.35 -13.15 -14.02
C ALA A 290 28.33 -14.27 -14.40
N PRO A 291 28.78 -15.47 -14.83
CA PRO A 291 27.87 -16.55 -15.28
C PRO A 291 26.89 -17.02 -14.20
N ASP A 292 27.27 -16.88 -12.93
CA ASP A 292 26.47 -17.24 -11.77
C ASP A 292 25.61 -16.08 -11.22
N ALA A 293 25.64 -14.92 -11.86
CA ALA A 293 24.86 -13.78 -11.42
C ALA A 293 23.36 -13.95 -11.79
N ILE A 294 22.51 -13.58 -10.85
CA ILE A 294 21.05 -13.57 -11.00
C ILE A 294 20.64 -12.22 -11.61
N LEU A 295 19.92 -12.26 -12.74
CA LEU A 295 19.28 -11.08 -13.30
C LEU A 295 17.83 -11.01 -12.84
N THR A 296 17.43 -9.87 -12.27
CA THR A 296 16.02 -9.67 -11.92
C THR A 296 15.17 -9.60 -13.20
N PRO A 297 13.89 -10.04 -13.16
CA PRO A 297 12.97 -9.89 -14.29
C PRO A 297 12.91 -8.45 -14.79
N LEU A 298 12.83 -7.48 -13.88
CA LEU A 298 12.76 -6.06 -14.20
C LEU A 298 14.06 -5.53 -14.83
N ALA A 299 15.23 -6.06 -14.46
CA ALA A 299 16.49 -5.72 -15.13
C ALA A 299 16.47 -6.13 -16.62
N ARG A 300 15.90 -7.29 -16.95
CA ARG A 300 15.74 -7.75 -18.34
C ARG A 300 14.79 -6.85 -19.12
N ASP A 301 13.65 -6.48 -18.51
CA ASP A 301 12.65 -5.64 -19.14
C ASP A 301 13.21 -4.23 -19.44
N ILE A 302 13.90 -3.63 -18.47
CA ILE A 302 14.54 -2.31 -18.64
C ILE A 302 15.70 -2.39 -19.65
N ALA A 303 16.47 -3.47 -19.67
CA ALA A 303 17.52 -3.66 -20.66
C ALA A 303 16.96 -3.71 -22.09
N ALA A 304 15.87 -4.44 -22.28
CA ALA A 304 15.16 -4.47 -23.57
C ALA A 304 14.60 -3.09 -23.96
N GLU A 305 13.95 -2.37 -23.02
CA GLU A 305 13.44 -1.01 -23.23
C GLU A 305 14.54 -0.03 -23.62
N LYS A 306 15.67 -0.08 -22.93
CA LYS A 306 16.81 0.84 -23.12
C LYS A 306 17.78 0.37 -24.22
N ARG A 307 17.52 -0.76 -24.85
CA ARG A 307 18.37 -1.41 -25.88
C ARG A 307 19.80 -1.63 -25.38
N ILE A 308 19.91 -2.18 -24.16
CA ILE A 308 21.17 -2.60 -23.55
C ILE A 308 21.27 -4.11 -23.68
N GLU A 309 22.38 -4.59 -24.19
CA GLU A 309 22.70 -6.01 -24.28
C GLU A 309 23.20 -6.51 -22.92
N LEU A 310 22.66 -7.65 -22.47
CA LEU A 310 23.08 -8.34 -21.25
C LEU A 310 23.92 -9.55 -21.67
N ALA A 311 25.24 -9.48 -21.50
CA ALA A 311 26.20 -10.49 -21.91
C ALA A 311 26.77 -11.24 -20.69
N SER A 312 26.60 -12.56 -20.65
CA SER A 312 27.28 -13.39 -19.65
C SER A 312 28.77 -13.51 -19.96
N ALA A 313 29.64 -13.31 -18.97
CA ALA A 313 31.06 -13.56 -19.13
C ALA A 313 31.26 -15.07 -19.35
N VAL A 314 31.82 -15.44 -20.50
CA VAL A 314 32.27 -16.81 -20.76
C VAL A 314 33.70 -16.90 -20.22
N HIS A 315 34.00 -17.96 -19.46
CA HIS A 315 35.39 -18.28 -19.02
C HIS A 315 36.28 -18.67 -20.18
#